data_fbc6c18d4d97601cc68b2d973cec9038
#
_entry.id   fbc6c18d4d97601cc68b2d973cec9038
#
_cell.length_a   1.000
_cell.length_b   1.000
_cell.length_c   1.000
_cell.angle_alpha   90.00
_cell.angle_beta   90.00
_cell.angle_gamma   90.00
#
_symmetry.space_group_name_H-M   'P 1'
#
loop_
_entity.id
_entity.type
_entity.pdbx_description
1 polymer ?
#
loop_
_entity_poly.entity_id
_entity_poly.type
_entity_poly.pdbx_seq_one_letter_code
_entity_poly.pdbx_strand_id
1 'polypeptide(L)'
;MSVLVQVGDIAILPCNWTTQSGMAWLLSVNNPHLQWQTPEETVFELKGSITFQGIGYEGRVAIPQDRLFEGDCSLKLREARFSDAGLYESFLITGHKRRMTRSFIKSVQLTVTDHKSIQTLLVGQDFSLSLYTSQASTVIFQASQDQEEATKWERGNAQGSEWRLEDGDRKLILPRLKRSDTGMYKVLDAEGLAISTTQLIVQEPGPDETEVRDADRDVFSKGFMVTFSTSLVSLLASSSVFLRLVL
;
A
#
# COMPACT_ATOMS: atom_id res chain seq x y z
N MET A 1 -17.42 14.27 -4.61
CA MET A 1 -16.01 14.15 -4.21
C MET A 1 -15.54 12.74 -4.53
N SER A 2 -14.25 12.54 -4.89
CA SER A 2 -13.72 11.21 -5.19
C SER A 2 -12.59 10.85 -4.24
N VAL A 3 -12.54 9.58 -3.85
CA VAL A 3 -11.48 8.96 -3.05
C VAL A 3 -10.90 7.81 -3.88
N LEU A 4 -9.59 7.77 -4.02
CA LEU A 4 -8.86 6.69 -4.67
C LEU A 4 -8.08 5.94 -3.60
N VAL A 5 -8.16 4.61 -3.61
CA VAL A 5 -7.46 3.73 -2.68
C VAL A 5 -6.95 2.50 -3.43
N GLN A 6 -5.89 1.87 -2.94
CA GLN A 6 -5.47 0.57 -3.45
C GLN A 6 -6.16 -0.56 -2.67
N VAL A 7 -6.37 -1.70 -3.33
CA VAL A 7 -7.00 -2.87 -2.70
C VAL A 7 -6.20 -3.32 -1.47
N GLY A 8 -6.89 -3.65 -0.37
CA GLY A 8 -6.28 -4.00 0.91
C GLY A 8 -5.98 -2.82 1.82
N ASP A 9 -5.90 -1.59 1.30
CA ASP A 9 -5.63 -0.39 2.09
C ASP A 9 -6.87 0.12 2.83
N ILE A 10 -6.67 1.18 3.62
CA ILE A 10 -7.73 1.84 4.36
C ILE A 10 -8.27 3.01 3.54
N ALA A 11 -9.54 2.97 3.17
CA ALA A 11 -10.24 4.12 2.62
C ALA A 11 -10.85 4.98 3.75
N ILE A 12 -10.72 6.32 3.61
CA ILE A 12 -11.40 7.29 4.46
C ILE A 12 -12.35 8.08 3.57
N LEU A 13 -13.65 7.89 3.77
CA LEU A 13 -14.70 8.62 3.06
C LEU A 13 -15.08 9.85 3.88
N PRO A 14 -14.66 11.06 3.47
CA PRO A 14 -14.76 12.24 4.31
C PRO A 14 -16.21 12.73 4.43
N CYS A 15 -16.60 13.09 5.64
CA CYS A 15 -17.90 13.62 6.00
C CYS A 15 -17.75 14.64 7.13
N ASN A 16 -18.49 15.77 7.03
CA ASN A 16 -18.60 16.72 8.13
C ASN A 16 -20.03 17.25 8.17
N TRP A 17 -20.74 16.96 9.26
CA TRP A 17 -22.14 17.35 9.39
C TRP A 17 -22.37 18.75 9.95
N THR A 18 -21.32 19.41 10.51
CA THR A 18 -21.41 20.78 11.00
C THR A 18 -21.48 21.83 9.89
N THR A 19 -21.05 21.47 8.68
CA THR A 19 -21.06 22.38 7.51
C THR A 19 -22.47 22.62 6.95
N GLN A 20 -23.47 21.88 7.40
CA GLN A 20 -24.86 22.05 6.99
C GLN A 20 -25.48 23.25 7.69
N SER A 21 -25.89 24.25 6.90
CA SER A 21 -26.56 25.46 7.39
C SER A 21 -27.80 25.08 8.23
N GLY A 22 -27.83 25.55 9.48
CA GLY A 22 -28.95 25.34 10.41
C GLY A 22 -28.82 24.12 11.34
N MET A 23 -27.70 23.36 11.28
CA MET A 23 -27.50 22.18 12.15
C MET A 23 -26.59 22.43 13.35
N ALA A 24 -26.10 23.66 13.55
CA ALA A 24 -25.21 24.00 14.69
C ALA A 24 -25.82 23.68 16.07
N TRP A 25 -27.17 23.63 16.20
CA TRP A 25 -27.86 23.23 17.43
C TRP A 25 -27.70 21.73 17.73
N LEU A 26 -27.37 20.91 16.74
CA LEU A 26 -27.13 19.46 16.90
C LEU A 26 -25.83 19.15 17.65
N LEU A 27 -24.92 20.10 17.78
CA LEU A 27 -23.75 19.97 18.66
C LEU A 27 -24.12 19.74 20.13
N SER A 28 -25.36 20.09 20.50
CA SER A 28 -25.93 19.78 21.84
C SER A 28 -26.60 18.40 21.92
N VAL A 29 -26.67 17.66 20.80
CA VAL A 29 -27.28 16.32 20.78
C VAL A 29 -26.22 15.29 21.13
N ASN A 30 -26.30 14.78 22.34
CA ASN A 30 -25.35 13.77 22.87
C ASN A 30 -25.34 12.43 22.08
N ASN A 31 -26.27 12.23 21.14
CA ASN A 31 -26.41 10.97 20.41
C ASN A 31 -26.84 11.22 18.95
N PRO A 32 -25.91 11.56 18.05
CA PRO A 32 -26.22 11.70 16.64
C PRO A 32 -26.65 10.36 16.03
N HIS A 33 -27.64 10.41 15.11
CA HIS A 33 -28.03 9.25 14.31
C HIS A 33 -27.51 9.47 12.90
N LEU A 34 -26.44 8.77 12.55
CA LEU A 34 -25.72 8.87 11.27
C LEU A 34 -25.90 7.60 10.47
N GLN A 35 -26.04 7.73 9.17
CA GLN A 35 -26.14 6.62 8.24
C GLN A 35 -25.23 6.85 7.03
N TRP A 36 -24.47 5.82 6.68
CA TRP A 36 -23.79 5.69 5.41
C TRP A 36 -24.42 4.57 4.59
N GLN A 37 -24.63 4.81 3.31
CA GLN A 37 -25.20 3.84 2.39
C GLN A 37 -24.57 3.91 1.01
N THR A 38 -24.72 2.85 0.24
CA THR A 38 -24.66 2.83 -1.22
C THR A 38 -26.07 2.98 -1.80
N PRO A 39 -26.27 3.06 -3.12
CA PRO A 39 -27.59 3.00 -3.72
C PRO A 39 -28.35 1.72 -3.40
N GLU A 40 -27.64 0.62 -3.14
CA GLU A 40 -28.20 -0.72 -2.94
C GLU A 40 -28.50 -1.01 -1.47
N GLU A 41 -27.65 -0.54 -0.54
CA GLU A 41 -27.73 -0.98 0.85
C GLU A 41 -27.18 0.02 1.87
N THR A 42 -27.53 -0.20 3.14
CA THR A 42 -26.91 0.51 4.28
C THR A 42 -25.55 -0.13 4.60
N VAL A 43 -24.51 0.67 4.53
CA VAL A 43 -23.13 0.27 4.82
C VAL A 43 -22.83 0.36 6.32
N PHE A 44 -23.25 1.47 6.95
CA PHE A 44 -23.01 1.73 8.36
C PHE A 44 -24.09 2.63 8.94
N GLU A 45 -24.57 2.31 10.13
CA GLU A 45 -25.48 3.16 10.88
C GLU A 45 -25.01 3.30 12.34
N LEU A 46 -24.99 4.51 12.84
CA LEU A 46 -24.73 4.84 14.23
C LEU A 46 -25.94 5.51 14.83
N LYS A 47 -26.52 4.91 15.87
CA LYS A 47 -27.64 5.46 16.62
C LYS A 47 -27.33 5.48 18.11
N GLY A 48 -26.90 6.63 18.59
CA GLY A 48 -26.36 6.72 19.94
C GLY A 48 -25.07 5.90 20.10
N SER A 49 -25.09 4.89 20.96
CA SER A 49 -23.98 3.95 21.14
C SER A 49 -24.10 2.66 20.33
N ILE A 50 -25.23 2.48 19.60
CA ILE A 50 -25.50 1.27 18.84
C ILE A 50 -25.01 1.48 17.41
N THR A 51 -24.22 0.53 16.91
CA THR A 51 -23.75 0.50 15.53
C THR A 51 -24.34 -0.67 14.77
N PHE A 52 -24.67 -0.45 13.51
CA PHE A 52 -24.99 -1.48 12.53
C PHE A 52 -23.96 -1.43 11.40
N GLN A 53 -23.59 -2.57 10.88
CA GLN A 53 -22.73 -2.71 9.71
C GLN A 53 -23.44 -3.60 8.69
N GLY A 54 -23.42 -3.17 7.43
CA GLY A 54 -24.04 -3.89 6.33
C GLY A 54 -23.33 -5.21 6.03
N ILE A 55 -24.01 -6.08 5.29
CA ILE A 55 -23.48 -7.37 4.87
C ILE A 55 -22.18 -7.14 4.04
N GLY A 56 -21.11 -7.86 4.39
CA GLY A 56 -19.79 -7.71 3.76
C GLY A 56 -18.96 -6.53 4.26
N TYR A 57 -19.51 -5.67 5.14
CA TYR A 57 -18.80 -4.57 5.79
C TYR A 57 -18.48 -4.84 7.26
N GLU A 58 -18.89 -5.99 7.79
CA GLU A 58 -18.72 -6.36 9.20
C GLU A 58 -17.23 -6.36 9.59
N GLY A 59 -16.92 -5.65 10.68
CA GLY A 59 -15.55 -5.48 11.18
C GLY A 59 -14.65 -4.58 10.34
N ARG A 60 -15.12 -4.12 9.15
CA ARG A 60 -14.34 -3.30 8.24
C ARG A 60 -14.67 -1.81 8.30
N VAL A 61 -15.87 -1.43 8.73
CA VAL A 61 -16.33 -0.04 8.74
C VAL A 61 -16.47 0.52 10.14
N ALA A 62 -16.06 1.78 10.32
CA ALA A 62 -16.23 2.51 11.58
C ALA A 62 -16.21 4.02 11.35
N ILE A 63 -16.87 4.77 12.26
CA ILE A 63 -16.73 6.23 12.39
C ILE A 63 -15.90 6.50 13.65
N PRO A 64 -14.89 7.41 13.62
CA PRO A 64 -14.12 7.80 14.80
C PRO A 64 -15.04 8.56 15.78
N GLN A 65 -15.38 7.89 16.88
CA GLN A 65 -16.34 8.42 17.87
C GLN A 65 -15.79 9.63 18.66
N ASP A 66 -14.48 9.70 18.83
CA ASP A 66 -13.76 10.80 19.49
C ASP A 66 -13.90 12.13 18.74
N ARG A 67 -14.04 12.10 17.43
CA ARG A 67 -14.19 13.28 16.56
C ARG A 67 -15.63 13.60 16.17
N LEU A 68 -16.53 12.71 16.50
CA LEU A 68 -17.95 12.85 16.11
C LEU A 68 -18.59 14.12 16.65
N PHE A 69 -18.24 14.51 17.89
CA PHE A 69 -18.71 15.75 18.51
C PHE A 69 -18.12 17.02 17.88
N GLU A 70 -17.01 16.90 17.15
CA GLU A 70 -16.43 17.98 16.36
C GLU A 70 -17.07 18.08 14.97
N GLY A 71 -18.01 17.17 14.66
CA GLY A 71 -18.70 17.10 13.39
C GLY A 71 -18.13 16.14 12.36
N ASP A 72 -17.00 15.46 12.68
CA ASP A 72 -16.40 14.49 11.78
C ASP A 72 -17.21 13.19 11.78
N CYS A 73 -17.88 12.94 10.66
CA CYS A 73 -18.65 11.71 10.39
C CYS A 73 -17.99 10.83 9.34
N SER A 74 -16.70 11.02 9.09
CA SER A 74 -15.97 10.28 8.07
C SER A 74 -16.03 8.77 8.32
N LEU A 75 -16.36 8.00 7.27
CA LEU A 75 -16.37 6.55 7.32
C LEU A 75 -14.98 6.01 7.02
N LYS A 76 -14.43 5.23 7.94
CA LYS A 76 -13.21 4.47 7.75
C LYS A 76 -13.56 3.07 7.29
N LEU A 77 -13.13 2.69 6.08
CA LEU A 77 -13.28 1.35 5.51
C LEU A 77 -11.89 0.69 5.46
N ARG A 78 -11.75 -0.43 6.14
CA ARG A 78 -10.52 -1.24 6.18
C ARG A 78 -10.57 -2.31 5.10
N GLU A 79 -9.38 -2.74 4.64
CA GLU A 79 -9.24 -3.77 3.62
C GLU A 79 -10.16 -3.49 2.42
N ALA A 80 -9.95 -2.34 1.76
CA ALA A 80 -10.73 -1.96 0.59
C ALA A 80 -10.67 -3.07 -0.47
N ARG A 81 -11.82 -3.43 -1.03
CA ARG A 81 -12.01 -4.48 -2.04
C ARG A 81 -12.48 -3.85 -3.33
N PHE A 82 -12.28 -4.52 -4.46
CA PHE A 82 -12.84 -4.03 -5.72
C PHE A 82 -14.36 -3.88 -5.68
N SER A 83 -15.04 -4.78 -4.96
CA SER A 83 -16.50 -4.73 -4.74
C SER A 83 -16.97 -3.53 -3.91
N ASP A 84 -16.06 -2.85 -3.19
CA ASP A 84 -16.39 -1.64 -2.44
C ASP A 84 -16.40 -0.39 -3.33
N ALA A 85 -15.94 -0.47 -4.58
CA ALA A 85 -15.95 0.68 -5.49
C ALA A 85 -17.39 1.10 -5.80
N GLY A 86 -17.68 2.41 -5.65
CA GLY A 86 -19.03 2.88 -5.88
C GLY A 86 -19.32 4.22 -5.23
N LEU A 87 -20.59 4.60 -5.25
CA LEU A 87 -21.10 5.84 -4.67
C LEU A 87 -21.54 5.58 -3.24
N TYR A 88 -21.01 6.38 -2.31
CA TYR A 88 -21.38 6.37 -0.90
C TYR A 88 -22.05 7.69 -0.54
N GLU A 89 -23.12 7.62 0.21
CA GLU A 89 -23.86 8.79 0.68
C GLU A 89 -24.01 8.76 2.19
N SER A 90 -23.79 9.91 2.82
CA SER A 90 -23.96 10.08 4.26
C SER A 90 -25.17 10.93 4.59
N PHE A 91 -25.86 10.56 5.66
CA PHE A 91 -27.07 11.21 6.12
C PHE A 91 -27.07 11.39 7.63
N LEU A 92 -27.66 12.50 8.07
CA LEU A 92 -28.03 12.72 9.44
C LEU A 92 -29.52 12.47 9.59
N ILE A 93 -29.91 11.65 10.56
CA ILE A 93 -31.30 11.33 10.85
C ILE A 93 -31.69 12.03 12.14
N THR A 94 -32.71 12.90 12.07
CA THR A 94 -33.20 13.69 13.20
C THR A 94 -34.68 13.44 13.42
N GLY A 95 -35.19 13.72 14.65
CA GLY A 95 -36.58 13.58 15.01
C GLY A 95 -36.91 12.44 15.94
N HIS A 96 -38.17 12.31 16.37
CA HIS A 96 -38.70 11.31 17.29
C HIS A 96 -39.76 10.45 16.66
N LYS A 97 -39.70 9.15 16.99
CA LYS A 97 -40.67 8.03 16.74
C LYS A 97 -41.64 8.11 15.54
N ARG A 98 -42.27 9.24 15.25
CA ARG A 98 -43.27 9.38 14.18
C ARG A 98 -42.92 10.43 13.12
N ARG A 99 -41.88 11.24 13.36
CA ARG A 99 -41.36 12.22 12.40
C ARG A 99 -39.88 12.17 12.41
N MET A 100 -39.31 11.26 11.63
CA MET A 100 -37.87 11.21 11.36
C MET A 100 -37.61 11.96 10.04
N THR A 101 -36.67 12.87 10.09
CA THR A 101 -36.18 13.60 8.91
C THR A 101 -34.76 13.09 8.59
N ARG A 102 -34.55 12.72 7.35
CA ARG A 102 -33.28 12.30 6.84
C ARG A 102 -32.66 13.45 6.03
N SER A 103 -31.54 13.98 6.49
CA SER A 103 -30.84 15.09 5.87
C SER A 103 -29.56 14.59 5.23
N PHE A 104 -29.45 14.79 3.93
CA PHE A 104 -28.22 14.46 3.18
C PHE A 104 -27.06 15.33 3.65
N ILE A 105 -25.87 14.73 3.85
CA ILE A 105 -24.65 15.44 4.21
C ILE A 105 -23.71 15.49 3.02
N LYS A 106 -23.31 14.32 2.50
CA LYS A 106 -22.29 14.25 1.46
C LYS A 106 -22.39 12.98 0.62
N SER A 107 -21.93 13.11 -0.62
CA SER A 107 -21.72 11.99 -1.54
C SER A 107 -20.22 11.87 -1.85
N VAL A 108 -19.70 10.65 -1.82
CA VAL A 108 -18.30 10.30 -2.08
C VAL A 108 -18.23 9.13 -3.05
N GLN A 109 -17.53 9.31 -4.16
CA GLN A 109 -17.21 8.24 -5.11
C GLN A 109 -15.93 7.55 -4.66
N LEU A 110 -16.00 6.27 -4.31
CA LEU A 110 -14.84 5.44 -4.02
C LEU A 110 -14.39 4.70 -5.29
N THR A 111 -13.09 4.79 -5.57
CA THR A 111 -12.43 4.01 -6.62
C THR A 111 -11.35 3.16 -5.98
N VAL A 112 -11.34 1.87 -6.29
CA VAL A 112 -10.33 0.92 -5.79
C VAL A 112 -9.49 0.43 -6.97
N THR A 113 -8.16 0.47 -6.81
CA THR A 113 -7.19 0.08 -7.85
C THR A 113 -6.27 -1.02 -7.36
N ASP A 114 -5.65 -1.72 -8.30
CA ASP A 114 -4.60 -2.70 -8.05
C ASP A 114 -3.27 -2.04 -7.65
N HIS A 115 -2.35 -2.86 -7.11
CA HIS A 115 -0.96 -2.49 -6.88
C HIS A 115 -0.11 -2.83 -8.09
N LYS A 116 0.84 -1.94 -8.44
CA LYS A 116 1.82 -2.19 -9.50
C LYS A 116 3.22 -1.89 -9.00
N SER A 117 4.15 -2.82 -9.23
CA SER A 117 5.54 -2.68 -8.80
C SER A 117 6.52 -3.32 -9.76
N ILE A 118 7.77 -2.86 -9.71
CA ILE A 118 8.91 -3.46 -10.39
C ILE A 118 9.96 -3.72 -9.31
N GLN A 119 10.47 -4.94 -9.26
CA GLN A 119 11.54 -5.34 -8.34
C GLN A 119 12.73 -5.90 -9.13
N THR A 120 13.94 -5.44 -8.79
CA THR A 120 15.18 -5.99 -9.32
C THR A 120 15.94 -6.64 -8.19
N LEU A 121 16.22 -7.94 -8.31
CA LEU A 121 16.89 -8.76 -7.30
C LEU A 121 18.00 -9.57 -7.95
N LEU A 122 18.95 -10.06 -7.13
CA LEU A 122 20.05 -10.91 -7.59
C LEU A 122 19.67 -12.39 -7.52
N VAL A 123 20.29 -13.19 -8.38
CA VAL A 123 20.25 -14.65 -8.29
C VAL A 123 20.65 -15.09 -6.87
N GLY A 124 19.90 -16.03 -6.30
CA GLY A 124 20.10 -16.55 -4.95
C GLY A 124 19.44 -15.74 -3.84
N GLN A 125 18.94 -14.52 -4.09
CA GLN A 125 18.15 -13.77 -3.12
C GLN A 125 16.74 -14.35 -3.00
N ASP A 126 16.05 -13.98 -1.93
CA ASP A 126 14.65 -14.35 -1.72
C ASP A 126 13.74 -13.24 -2.28
N PHE A 127 12.68 -13.62 -2.98
CA PHE A 127 11.65 -12.70 -3.48
C PHE A 127 10.44 -12.68 -2.57
N SER A 128 10.08 -11.50 -2.09
CA SER A 128 8.91 -11.26 -1.26
C SER A 128 7.77 -10.66 -2.08
N LEU A 129 6.66 -11.38 -2.19
CA LEU A 129 5.46 -10.94 -2.87
C LEU A 129 4.36 -10.63 -1.85
N SER A 130 3.88 -9.38 -1.81
CA SER A 130 2.80 -8.97 -0.93
C SER A 130 1.45 -9.41 -1.46
N LEU A 131 0.63 -9.98 -0.58
CA LEU A 131 -0.74 -10.39 -0.90
C LEU A 131 -1.77 -9.27 -0.67
N TYR A 132 -1.40 -8.24 0.11
CA TYR A 132 -2.18 -7.04 0.45
C TYR A 132 -3.49 -7.29 1.21
N THR A 133 -4.21 -8.35 0.92
CA THR A 133 -5.52 -8.67 1.49
C THR A 133 -5.66 -10.17 1.77
N SER A 134 -6.53 -10.50 2.71
CA SER A 134 -6.92 -11.90 2.99
C SER A 134 -7.65 -12.59 1.83
N GLN A 135 -8.17 -11.81 0.87
CA GLN A 135 -8.87 -12.33 -0.32
C GLN A 135 -7.94 -12.84 -1.42
N ALA A 136 -6.62 -12.59 -1.33
CA ALA A 136 -5.66 -13.14 -2.26
C ALA A 136 -5.76 -14.68 -2.29
N SER A 137 -6.06 -15.24 -3.45
CA SER A 137 -6.33 -16.69 -3.63
C SER A 137 -5.25 -17.38 -4.44
N THR A 138 -4.72 -16.73 -5.48
CA THR A 138 -3.87 -17.36 -6.48
C THR A 138 -2.74 -16.43 -6.91
N VAL A 139 -1.56 -16.98 -7.16
CA VAL A 139 -0.46 -16.28 -7.83
C VAL A 139 -0.19 -16.94 -9.17
N ILE A 140 -0.28 -16.16 -10.22
CA ILE A 140 0.10 -16.57 -11.57
C ILE A 140 1.39 -15.89 -11.99
N PHE A 141 2.14 -16.57 -12.86
CA PHE A 141 3.42 -16.14 -13.39
C PHE A 141 3.41 -16.20 -14.91
N GLN A 142 3.97 -15.19 -15.54
CA GLN A 142 4.18 -15.10 -16.97
C GLN A 142 5.62 -14.66 -17.24
N ALA A 143 6.43 -15.51 -17.87
CA ALA A 143 7.85 -15.22 -18.10
C ALA A 143 8.05 -14.17 -19.21
N SER A 144 7.19 -14.13 -20.25
CA SER A 144 7.14 -13.09 -21.26
C SER A 144 5.69 -12.88 -21.72
N GLN A 145 5.42 -11.77 -22.40
CA GLN A 145 4.04 -11.46 -22.86
C GLN A 145 3.45 -12.50 -23.80
N ASP A 146 4.30 -13.25 -24.50
CA ASP A 146 3.88 -14.27 -25.49
C ASP A 146 3.77 -15.69 -24.89
N GLN A 147 4.07 -15.86 -23.59
CA GLN A 147 3.97 -17.14 -22.91
C GLN A 147 2.67 -17.27 -22.13
N GLU A 148 2.20 -18.52 -22.01
CA GLU A 148 1.04 -18.86 -21.18
C GLU A 148 1.31 -18.56 -19.70
N GLU A 149 0.26 -18.13 -19.00
CA GLU A 149 0.28 -17.92 -17.56
C GLU A 149 0.33 -19.25 -16.84
N ALA A 150 1.19 -19.37 -15.85
CA ALA A 150 1.34 -20.57 -15.02
C ALA A 150 0.97 -20.25 -13.56
N THR A 151 0.11 -21.07 -12.97
CA THR A 151 -0.17 -20.98 -11.53
C THR A 151 1.06 -21.40 -10.73
N LYS A 152 1.53 -20.53 -9.84
CA LYS A 152 2.69 -20.76 -8.98
C LYS A 152 2.31 -21.05 -7.53
N TRP A 153 1.20 -20.52 -7.08
CA TRP A 153 0.69 -20.71 -5.74
C TRP A 153 -0.83 -20.55 -5.71
N GLU A 154 -1.46 -21.31 -4.84
CA GLU A 154 -2.90 -21.26 -4.58
C GLU A 154 -3.14 -21.41 -3.07
N ARG A 155 -4.01 -20.57 -2.52
CA ARG A 155 -4.34 -20.61 -1.10
C ARG A 155 -5.02 -21.92 -0.73
N GLY A 156 -4.51 -22.56 0.31
CA GLY A 156 -5.02 -23.88 0.76
C GLY A 156 -4.40 -25.08 0.03
N ASN A 157 -3.63 -24.88 -1.04
CA ASN A 157 -2.91 -25.92 -1.76
C ASN A 157 -1.39 -25.75 -1.60
N ALA A 158 -0.86 -26.18 -0.45
CA ALA A 158 0.57 -26.06 -0.14
C ALA A 158 1.44 -27.21 -0.70
N GLN A 159 0.84 -28.21 -1.34
CA GLN A 159 1.59 -29.38 -1.82
C GLN A 159 2.43 -29.03 -3.06
N GLY A 160 3.76 -29.15 -2.93
CA GLY A 160 4.71 -28.98 -4.04
C GLY A 160 5.07 -27.54 -4.38
N SER A 161 4.60 -26.56 -3.63
CA SER A 161 4.95 -25.16 -3.85
C SER A 161 6.31 -24.82 -3.24
N GLU A 162 7.20 -24.17 -4.02
CA GLU A 162 8.44 -23.58 -3.52
C GLU A 162 8.17 -22.32 -2.66
N TRP A 163 6.95 -21.79 -2.72
CA TRP A 163 6.54 -20.58 -2.00
C TRP A 163 6.23 -20.86 -0.53
N ARG A 164 6.67 -19.97 0.34
CA ARG A 164 6.37 -19.98 1.77
C ARG A 164 5.49 -18.81 2.15
N LEU A 165 4.42 -19.07 2.90
CA LEU A 165 3.51 -18.06 3.42
C LEU A 165 4.06 -17.54 4.76
N GLU A 166 4.19 -16.22 4.90
CA GLU A 166 4.73 -15.53 6.07
C GLU A 166 3.90 -14.30 6.44
N ASP A 167 4.22 -13.68 7.58
CA ASP A 167 3.63 -12.44 8.08
C ASP A 167 2.10 -12.49 8.20
N GLY A 168 1.58 -13.47 8.92
CA GLY A 168 0.14 -13.63 9.15
C GLY A 168 -0.65 -13.79 7.86
N ASP A 169 -0.14 -14.57 6.91
CA ASP A 169 -0.73 -14.85 5.60
C ASP A 169 -0.78 -13.66 4.63
N ARG A 170 0.10 -12.67 4.82
CA ARG A 170 0.14 -11.45 3.98
C ARG A 170 1.30 -11.40 3.01
N LYS A 171 2.28 -12.29 3.14
CA LYS A 171 3.45 -12.36 2.26
C LYS A 171 3.74 -13.78 1.80
N LEU A 172 4.12 -13.89 0.55
CA LEU A 172 4.68 -15.10 -0.03
C LEU A 172 6.16 -14.88 -0.30
N ILE A 173 6.99 -15.86 0.10
CA ILE A 173 8.43 -15.84 -0.14
C ILE A 173 8.79 -16.95 -1.11
N LEU A 174 9.40 -16.59 -2.23
CA LEU A 174 10.08 -17.51 -3.14
C LEU A 174 11.58 -17.48 -2.81
N PRO A 175 12.15 -18.54 -2.22
CA PRO A 175 13.54 -18.55 -1.82
C PRO A 175 14.48 -18.81 -3.00
N ARG A 176 15.69 -18.29 -2.93
CA ARG A 176 16.81 -18.59 -3.84
C ARG A 176 16.44 -18.41 -5.30
N LEU A 177 16.15 -17.18 -5.70
CA LEU A 177 15.80 -16.82 -7.07
C LEU A 177 16.79 -17.34 -8.11
N LYS A 178 16.23 -17.77 -9.24
CA LYS A 178 16.93 -18.18 -10.47
C LYS A 178 16.63 -17.17 -11.58
N ARG A 179 17.43 -17.10 -12.60
CA ARG A 179 17.15 -16.24 -13.80
C ARG A 179 15.80 -16.56 -14.45
N SER A 180 15.42 -17.84 -14.42
CA SER A 180 14.11 -18.30 -14.92
C SER A 180 12.91 -17.71 -14.19
N ASP A 181 13.11 -17.12 -13.01
CA ASP A 181 12.06 -16.50 -12.23
C ASP A 181 11.79 -15.05 -12.63
N THR A 182 12.59 -14.51 -13.57
CA THR A 182 12.31 -13.21 -14.20
C THR A 182 10.99 -13.28 -14.97
N GLY A 183 10.09 -12.32 -14.68
CA GLY A 183 8.78 -12.27 -15.34
C GLY A 183 7.76 -11.46 -14.55
N MET A 184 6.52 -11.59 -14.94
CA MET A 184 5.40 -10.90 -14.33
C MET A 184 4.64 -11.84 -13.37
N TYR A 185 4.47 -11.40 -12.14
CA TYR A 185 3.70 -12.08 -11.11
C TYR A 185 2.41 -11.29 -10.85
N LYS A 186 1.26 -11.96 -10.93
CA LYS A 186 -0.03 -11.37 -10.58
C LYS A 186 -0.62 -12.12 -9.40
N VAL A 187 -1.02 -11.41 -8.37
CA VAL A 187 -1.83 -11.91 -7.26
C VAL A 187 -3.28 -11.69 -7.62
N LEU A 188 -4.08 -12.73 -7.62
CA LEU A 188 -5.50 -12.68 -7.95
C LEU A 188 -6.36 -12.97 -6.72
N ASP A 189 -7.57 -12.38 -6.68
CA ASP A 189 -8.62 -12.78 -5.75
C ASP A 189 -9.38 -14.03 -6.24
N ALA A 190 -10.42 -14.45 -5.53
CA ALA A 190 -11.23 -15.61 -5.89
C ALA A 190 -12.05 -15.41 -7.18
N GLU A 191 -12.33 -14.17 -7.54
CA GLU A 191 -13.04 -13.76 -8.76
C GLU A 191 -12.10 -13.62 -9.97
N GLY A 192 -10.78 -13.78 -9.75
CA GLY A 192 -9.75 -13.66 -10.79
C GLY A 192 -9.32 -12.22 -11.09
N LEU A 193 -9.70 -11.24 -10.25
CA LEU A 193 -9.25 -9.86 -10.39
C LEU A 193 -7.83 -9.70 -9.83
N ALA A 194 -6.99 -8.96 -10.53
CA ALA A 194 -5.61 -8.73 -10.11
C ALA A 194 -5.54 -7.75 -8.93
N ILE A 195 -5.20 -8.25 -7.74
CA ILE A 195 -4.90 -7.47 -6.53
C ILE A 195 -3.59 -6.71 -6.72
N SER A 196 -2.57 -7.40 -7.26
CA SER A 196 -1.29 -6.79 -7.58
C SER A 196 -0.64 -7.41 -8.81
N THR A 197 0.20 -6.59 -9.46
CA THR A 197 1.06 -7.00 -10.56
C THR A 197 2.48 -6.54 -10.27
N THR A 198 3.41 -7.50 -10.18
CA THR A 198 4.83 -7.24 -9.91
C THR A 198 5.67 -7.75 -11.05
N GLN A 199 6.45 -6.87 -11.70
CA GLN A 199 7.49 -7.28 -12.63
C GLN A 199 8.77 -7.57 -11.85
N LEU A 200 9.23 -8.82 -11.87
CA LEU A 200 10.49 -9.23 -11.28
C LEU A 200 11.58 -9.33 -12.34
N ILE A 201 12.73 -8.71 -12.06
CA ILE A 201 13.95 -8.78 -12.88
C ILE A 201 15.03 -9.41 -12.02
N VAL A 202 15.52 -10.60 -12.41
CA VAL A 202 16.58 -11.29 -11.71
C VAL A 202 17.89 -11.12 -12.46
N GLN A 203 18.89 -10.55 -11.79
CA GLN A 203 20.21 -10.25 -12.35
C GLN A 203 21.28 -11.15 -11.74
N GLU A 204 22.36 -11.41 -12.49
CA GLU A 204 23.55 -12.04 -11.93
C GLU A 204 24.27 -11.05 -11.00
N PRO A 205 24.87 -11.52 -9.90
CA PRO A 205 25.78 -10.68 -9.14
C PRO A 205 26.92 -10.23 -10.07
N GLY A 206 27.23 -8.94 -10.05
CA GLY A 206 28.37 -8.41 -10.81
C GLY A 206 29.69 -9.09 -10.38
N PRO A 207 30.72 -9.05 -11.20
CA PRO A 207 32.05 -9.55 -10.80
C PRO A 207 32.47 -8.83 -9.51
N ASP A 208 32.79 -9.61 -8.50
CA ASP A 208 33.10 -9.14 -7.16
C ASP A 208 34.35 -8.24 -7.22
N GLU A 209 34.29 -6.99 -6.79
CA GLU A 209 35.46 -6.08 -6.71
C GLU A 209 36.53 -6.58 -5.72
N THR A 210 36.28 -7.70 -5.05
CA THR A 210 37.22 -8.32 -4.11
C THR A 210 38.34 -9.12 -4.78
N GLU A 211 38.18 -9.61 -6.02
CA GLU A 211 39.25 -10.31 -6.72
C GLU A 211 40.39 -9.40 -7.23
N VAL A 212 40.16 -8.08 -7.33
CA VAL A 212 41.21 -7.15 -7.78
C VAL A 212 42.19 -6.80 -6.68
N ARG A 213 41.90 -7.09 -5.40
CA ARG A 213 42.82 -6.78 -4.29
C ARG A 213 43.86 -7.84 -4.00
N ASP A 214 43.65 -9.09 -4.41
CA ASP A 214 44.65 -10.15 -4.18
C ASP A 214 45.66 -10.28 -5.33
N ALA A 215 45.35 -9.85 -6.56
CA ALA A 215 46.30 -9.84 -7.67
C ALA A 215 47.42 -8.80 -7.51
N ASP A 216 47.21 -7.73 -6.75
CA ASP A 216 48.21 -6.69 -6.48
C ASP A 216 49.15 -7.03 -5.30
N ARG A 217 48.86 -8.08 -4.51
CA ARG A 217 49.71 -8.46 -3.38
C ARG A 217 50.90 -9.36 -3.76
N ASP A 218 50.77 -10.09 -4.86
CA ASP A 218 51.84 -11.02 -5.29
C ASP A 218 52.91 -10.36 -6.16
N VAL A 219 52.71 -9.12 -6.61
CA VAL A 219 53.70 -8.39 -7.43
C VAL A 219 54.69 -7.59 -6.58
N PHE A 220 54.45 -7.40 -5.28
CA PHE A 220 55.31 -6.58 -4.40
C PHE A 220 56.37 -7.35 -3.62
N SER A 221 56.58 -8.65 -3.87
CA SER A 221 57.60 -9.45 -3.15
C SER A 221 58.90 -9.68 -3.92
N LYS A 222 59.09 -9.09 -5.11
CA LYS A 222 60.41 -9.10 -5.78
C LYS A 222 60.96 -7.70 -5.82
N GLY A 223 61.92 -7.47 -4.94
CA GLY A 223 62.55 -6.18 -4.69
C GLY A 223 63.08 -5.47 -5.93
N PHE A 224 62.73 -4.21 -6.04
CA PHE A 224 63.48 -3.23 -6.80
C PHE A 224 63.61 -1.97 -5.95
N MET A 225 64.85 -1.71 -5.46
CA MET A 225 65.14 -0.44 -4.80
C MET A 225 65.08 0.66 -5.85
N VAL A 226 64.19 1.61 -5.70
CA VAL A 226 64.22 2.87 -6.41
C VAL A 226 64.34 4.02 -5.41
N THR A 227 65.43 4.75 -5.51
CA THR A 227 65.81 5.90 -4.72
C THR A 227 64.87 7.07 -4.99
N PHE A 228 64.30 7.64 -3.92
CA PHE A 228 63.50 8.85 -3.99
C PHE A 228 64.38 10.09 -4.19
N SER A 229 64.13 10.82 -5.27
CA SER A 229 64.58 12.21 -5.44
C SER A 229 63.44 13.12 -4.99
N THR A 230 63.71 13.88 -3.95
CA THR A 230 62.84 14.93 -3.43
C THR A 230 62.84 16.15 -4.33
N SER A 231 61.69 16.55 -4.84
CA SER A 231 61.50 17.89 -5.36
C SER A 231 60.29 18.51 -4.70
N LEU A 232 60.57 19.46 -3.81
CA LEU A 232 59.62 20.41 -3.26
C LEU A 232 59.08 21.32 -4.36
N VAL A 233 57.75 21.45 -4.48
CA VAL A 233 57.13 22.64 -5.01
C VAL A 233 55.94 23.02 -4.12
N SER A 234 56.18 24.05 -3.36
CA SER A 234 55.19 24.86 -2.65
C SER A 234 54.54 25.84 -3.60
N LEU A 235 53.23 26.03 -3.52
CA LEU A 235 52.56 27.32 -3.86
C LEU A 235 51.12 27.31 -3.35
N LEU A 236 50.93 28.02 -2.22
CA LEU A 236 50.24 29.27 -2.04
C LEU A 236 48.70 29.26 -2.11
N ALA A 237 48.22 29.54 -0.95
CA ALA A 237 46.84 29.96 -0.61
C ALA A 237 46.39 31.22 -1.35
N SER A 238 45.10 31.33 -1.61
CA SER A 238 44.41 32.62 -1.47
C SER A 238 42.91 32.42 -1.24
N SER A 239 42.52 32.96 -0.13
CA SER A 239 41.18 33.26 0.35
C SER A 239 40.43 34.23 -0.57
N SER A 240 39.11 34.14 -0.62
CA SER A 240 38.24 35.33 -0.50
C SER A 240 36.80 34.93 -0.16
N VAL A 241 36.40 35.39 0.96
CA VAL A 241 35.10 35.71 1.51
C VAL A 241 34.34 36.65 0.56
N PHE A 242 33.05 36.40 0.33
CA PHE A 242 32.06 37.48 0.20
C PHE A 242 30.67 37.05 0.70
N LEU A 243 30.31 37.75 1.71
CA LEU A 243 29.05 37.91 2.41
C LEU A 243 28.19 38.95 1.69
N ARG A 244 26.82 38.74 1.64
CA ARG A 244 25.70 39.69 1.73
C ARG A 244 24.47 39.11 1.06
N LEU A 245 23.40 38.88 1.73
CA LEU A 245 22.39 39.64 2.49
C LEU A 245 21.51 40.54 1.58
N VAL A 246 20.16 40.51 1.87
CA VAL A 246 19.06 41.43 1.53
C VAL A 246 18.30 41.06 0.23
N LEU A 247 17.03 40.76 0.26
CA LEU A 247 15.78 41.27 0.87
C LEU A 247 14.74 40.19 0.90
#